data_67e7b4c0a63cae4f81614b5ad881ec51
#
_entry.id   67e7b4c0a63cae4f81614b5ad881ec51
#
_cell.length_a   1.000
_cell.length_b   1.000
_cell.length_c   1.000
_cell.angle_alpha   90.00
_cell.angle_beta   90.00
_cell.angle_gamma   90.00
#
_symmetry.space_group_name_H-M   'P 1'
#
loop_
_entity.id
_entity.type
_entity.pdbx_description
1 polymer ?
#
loop_
_entity_poly.entity_id
_entity_poly.type
_entity_poly.pdbx_seq_one_letter_code
_entity_poly.pdbx_strand_id
1 'polypeptide(L)'
;MTQGAVKTPGKRSQAVSAKKQAILSAALETFSQFGIHGTRLEQVAEQSGVSKTNLLYYYPSKEALYVAVMQQILDIWLAPLKAFRDAG
;
A
#
# COMPACT_ATOMS: atom_id res chain seq x y z
N MET A 1 18.39 0.45 -20.06
CA MET A 1 18.17 0.59 -19.55
C MET A 1 18.15 1.09 -18.72
N THR A 2 18.10 1.31 -18.62
CA THR A 2 18.15 1.65 -17.84
C THR A 2 17.64 1.96 -17.02
N GLN A 3 17.25 1.87 -16.57
CA GLN A 3 16.89 2.18 -15.72
C GLN A 3 17.08 2.55 -14.79
N GLY A 4 17.10 2.47 -14.78
CA GLY A 4 17.23 2.69 -13.91
C GLY A 4 17.63 3.35 -13.28
N ALA A 5 17.87 3.28 -13.53
CA ALA A 5 18.51 3.82 -12.90
C ALA A 5 18.20 4.80 -12.29
N VAL A 6 17.98 4.79 -12.43
CA VAL A 6 17.83 5.58 -12.06
C VAL A 6 17.63 6.15 -11.02
N LYS A 7 17.43 6.46 -10.79
CA LYS A 7 17.23 7.10 -9.85
C LYS A 7 16.80 6.47 -8.81
N THR A 8 17.48 5.89 -8.31
CA THR A 8 17.26 5.23 -7.14
C THR A 8 16.92 6.16 -6.06
N PRO A 9 15.79 6.06 -5.48
CA PRO A 9 15.50 6.83 -4.29
C PRO A 9 16.47 6.40 -3.22
N GLY A 10 16.72 7.23 -2.27
CA GLY A 10 17.58 6.90 -1.18
C GLY A 10 17.00 5.77 -0.35
N LYS A 11 17.83 5.25 0.53
CA LYS A 11 17.41 4.15 1.39
C LYS A 11 16.18 4.50 2.20
N ARG A 12 16.07 5.75 2.61
CA ARG A 12 14.92 6.20 3.38
C ARG A 12 13.64 6.06 2.58
N SER A 13 13.67 6.47 1.32
CA SER A 13 12.51 6.37 0.45
C SER A 13 12.11 4.92 0.25
N GLN A 14 13.09 4.05 0.06
CA GLN A 14 12.81 2.64 -0.11
C GLN A 14 12.19 2.04 1.14
N ALA A 15 12.70 2.44 2.30
CA ALA A 15 12.15 1.94 3.56
C ALA A 15 10.71 2.37 3.75
N VAL A 16 10.39 3.62 3.42
CA VAL A 16 9.02 4.11 3.52
C VAL A 16 8.11 3.36 2.56
N SER A 17 8.56 3.18 1.32
CA SER A 17 7.79 2.43 0.34
C SER A 17 7.54 1.00 0.79
N ALA A 18 8.56 0.36 1.32
CA ALA A 18 8.44 -1.02 1.80
C ALA A 18 7.44 -1.12 2.94
N LYS A 19 7.48 -0.15 3.86
CA LYS A 19 6.53 -0.14 4.97
C LYS A 19 5.11 0.05 4.49
N LYS A 20 4.90 0.97 3.56
CA LYS A 20 3.57 1.20 3.01
C LYS A 20 3.05 -0.05 2.30
N GLN A 21 3.90 -0.70 1.53
CA GLN A 21 3.51 -1.91 0.85
C GLN A 21 3.14 -3.02 1.84
N ALA A 22 3.92 -3.15 2.89
CA ALA A 22 3.62 -4.15 3.91
C ALA A 22 2.28 -3.86 4.57
N ILE A 23 2.02 -2.60 4.87
CA ILE A 23 0.76 -2.20 5.48
C ILE A 23 -0.40 -2.50 4.53
N LEU A 24 -0.26 -2.14 3.26
CA LEU A 24 -1.33 -2.35 2.30
C LEU A 24 -1.59 -3.83 2.05
N SER A 25 -0.55 -4.64 2.00
CA SER A 25 -0.71 -6.08 1.85
C SER A 25 -1.44 -6.69 3.03
N ALA A 26 -1.03 -6.30 4.23
CA ALA A 26 -1.70 -6.79 5.45
C ALA A 26 -3.15 -6.31 5.49
N ALA A 27 -3.39 -5.06 5.11
CA ALA A 27 -4.74 -4.53 5.11
C ALA A 27 -5.62 -5.26 4.10
N LEU A 28 -5.08 -5.51 2.92
CA LEU A 28 -5.85 -6.24 1.91
C LEU A 28 -6.26 -7.59 2.43
N GLU A 29 -5.34 -8.27 3.10
CA GLU A 29 -5.62 -9.59 3.63
C GLU A 29 -6.68 -9.54 4.73
N THR A 30 -6.55 -8.60 5.66
CA THR A 30 -7.52 -8.51 6.75
C THR A 30 -8.88 -8.05 6.25
N PHE A 31 -8.90 -7.10 5.32
CA PHE A 31 -10.16 -6.66 4.73
C PHE A 31 -10.85 -7.79 3.97
N SER A 32 -10.07 -8.63 3.30
CA SER A 32 -10.63 -9.78 2.58
C SER A 32 -11.26 -10.79 3.53
N GLN A 33 -10.66 -10.96 4.69
CA GLN A 33 -11.14 -11.94 5.66
C GLN A 33 -12.30 -11.42 6.49
N PHE A 34 -12.19 -10.18 6.96
CA PHE A 34 -13.11 -9.67 7.97
C PHE A 34 -13.97 -8.50 7.50
N GLY A 35 -13.71 -7.97 6.31
CA GLY A 35 -14.39 -6.79 5.83
C GLY A 35 -13.85 -5.53 6.52
N ILE A 36 -14.31 -4.38 6.04
CA ILE A 36 -13.82 -3.13 6.61
C ILE A 36 -14.29 -2.95 8.04
N HIS A 37 -15.50 -3.39 8.36
CA HIS A 37 -16.03 -3.24 9.71
C HIS A 37 -15.42 -4.22 10.69
N GLY A 38 -15.00 -5.38 10.21
CA GLY A 38 -14.40 -6.40 11.07
C GLY A 38 -12.89 -6.27 11.21
N THR A 39 -12.27 -5.39 10.45
CA THR A 39 -10.82 -5.23 10.49
C THR A 39 -10.45 -4.14 11.48
N ARG A 40 -9.42 -4.38 12.26
CA ARG A 40 -8.92 -3.40 13.21
C ARG A 40 -7.53 -2.94 12.79
N LEU A 41 -7.24 -1.66 13.04
CA LEU A 41 -5.93 -1.12 12.72
C LEU A 41 -4.83 -1.86 13.47
N GLU A 42 -5.10 -2.26 14.70
CA GLU A 42 -4.14 -3.05 15.47
C GLU A 42 -3.76 -4.34 14.77
N GLN A 43 -4.76 -5.00 14.16
CA GLN A 43 -4.51 -6.22 13.41
C GLN A 43 -3.60 -5.97 12.22
N VAL A 44 -3.89 -4.91 11.48
CA VAL A 44 -3.08 -4.57 10.31
C VAL A 44 -1.66 -4.24 10.71
N ALA A 45 -1.52 -3.46 11.79
CA ALA A 45 -0.19 -3.08 12.28
C ALA A 45 0.60 -4.32 12.67
N GLU A 46 -0.02 -5.20 13.42
CA GLU A 46 0.63 -6.42 13.88
C GLU A 46 1.05 -7.30 12.71
N GLN A 47 0.16 -7.46 11.76
CA GLN A 47 0.43 -8.32 10.62
C GLN A 47 1.49 -7.75 9.70
N SER A 48 1.56 -6.43 9.58
CA SER A 48 2.54 -5.78 8.74
C SER A 48 3.89 -5.59 9.44
N GLY A 49 3.94 -5.80 10.75
CA GLY A 49 5.17 -5.64 11.49
C GLY A 49 5.53 -4.21 11.84
N VAL A 50 4.56 -3.30 11.75
CA VAL A 50 4.79 -1.91 12.15
C VAL A 50 3.96 -1.61 13.38
N SER A 51 4.35 -0.56 14.10
CA SER A 51 3.57 -0.14 15.26
C SER A 51 2.30 0.56 14.81
N LYS A 52 1.29 0.58 15.69
CA LYS A 52 0.07 1.29 15.39
C LYS A 52 0.32 2.77 15.14
N THR A 53 1.24 3.34 15.90
CA THR A 53 1.61 4.75 15.72
C THR A 53 2.14 5.00 14.32
N ASN A 54 3.02 4.14 13.84
CA ASN A 54 3.54 4.24 12.49
C ASN A 54 2.45 4.07 11.45
N LEU A 55 1.58 3.10 11.68
CA LEU A 55 0.47 2.87 10.77
C LEU A 55 -0.38 4.12 10.64
N LEU A 56 -0.72 4.74 11.76
CA LEU A 56 -1.54 5.93 11.76
C LEU A 56 -0.83 7.13 11.15
N TYR A 57 0.48 7.13 11.19
CA TYR A 57 1.25 8.17 10.53
C TYR A 57 1.04 8.14 9.02
N TYR A 58 0.99 6.96 8.44
CA TYR A 58 0.77 6.81 6.99
C TYR A 58 -0.70 6.83 6.62
N TYR A 59 -1.53 6.22 7.43
CA TYR A 59 -2.96 6.09 7.15
C TYR A 59 -3.73 6.40 8.43
N PRO A 60 -4.19 7.64 8.58
CA PRO A 60 -4.73 8.09 9.87
C PRO A 60 -6.05 7.46 10.28
N SER A 61 -6.73 6.77 9.39
CA SER A 61 -7.99 6.11 9.75
C SER A 61 -8.13 4.82 8.97
N LYS A 62 -9.04 3.98 9.43
CA LYS A 62 -9.33 2.73 8.73
C LYS A 62 -9.87 3.01 7.34
N GLU A 63 -10.67 4.05 7.21
CA GLU A 63 -11.22 4.43 5.92
C GLU A 63 -10.13 4.89 4.96
N ALA A 64 -9.17 5.67 5.46
CA ALA A 64 -8.05 6.09 4.64
C ALA A 64 -7.24 4.89 4.16
N LEU A 65 -7.06 3.92 5.04
CA LEU A 65 -6.36 2.70 4.69
C LEU A 65 -7.13 1.91 3.64
N TYR A 66 -8.44 1.83 3.81
CA TYR A 66 -9.29 1.11 2.85
C TYR A 66 -9.20 1.74 1.47
N VAL A 67 -9.29 3.06 1.41
CA VAL A 67 -9.18 3.78 0.14
C VAL A 67 -7.82 3.52 -0.51
N ALA A 68 -6.75 3.52 0.28
CA ALA A 68 -5.41 3.26 -0.25
C ALA A 68 -5.31 1.85 -0.82
N VAL A 69 -5.91 0.86 -0.15
CA VAL A 69 -5.92 -0.50 -0.65
C VAL A 69 -6.70 -0.59 -1.95
N MET A 70 -7.86 0.03 -1.99
CA MET A 70 -8.66 0.05 -3.20
C MET A 70 -7.91 0.69 -4.36
N GLN A 71 -7.22 1.77 -4.07
CA GLN A 71 -6.47 2.47 -5.10
C GLN A 71 -5.33 1.62 -5.64
N GLN A 72 -4.67 0.88 -4.76
CA GLN A 72 -3.61 -0.03 -5.18
C GLN A 72 -4.16 -1.11 -6.10
N ILE A 73 -5.32 -1.66 -5.76
CA ILE A 73 -5.95 -2.68 -6.60
C ILE A 73 -6.29 -2.09 -7.96
N LEU A 74 -6.86 -0.89 -7.98
CA LEU A 74 -7.20 -0.25 -9.24
C LEU A 74 -5.96 0.03 -10.07
N ASP A 75 -4.89 0.44 -9.45
CA ASP A 75 -3.64 0.69 -10.17
C ASP A 75 -3.14 -0.59 -10.84
N ILE A 76 -3.21 -1.70 -10.14
CA ILE A 76 -2.79 -2.97 -10.70
C ILE A 76 -3.66 -3.34 -11.90
N TRP A 77 -4.96 -3.18 -11.76
CA TRP A 77 -5.89 -3.54 -12.83
C TRP A 77 -5.81 -2.60 -14.02
N LEU A 78 -5.57 -1.31 -13.77
CA LEU A 78 -5.58 -0.33 -14.84
C LEU A 78 -4.20 -0.07 -15.44
N ALA A 79 -3.15 -0.58 -14.81
CA ALA A 79 -1.80 -0.34 -15.31
C ALA A 79 -1.62 -0.75 -16.77
N PRO A 80 -2.09 -1.92 -17.19
CA PRO A 80 -1.94 -2.29 -18.60
C PRO A 80 -2.65 -1.32 -19.53
N LEU A 81 -3.83 -0.84 -19.14
CA LEU A 81 -4.56 0.11 -19.96
C LEU A 81 -3.83 1.46 -20.02
N LYS A 82 -3.27 1.88 -18.91
CA LYS A 82 -2.50 3.11 -18.88
C LYS A 82 -1.28 3.01 -19.77
N ALA A 83 -0.56 1.91 -19.68
CA ALA A 83 0.62 1.71 -20.49
C ALA A 83 0.27 1.69 -21.97
N PHE A 84 -0.81 1.04 -22.30
CA PHE A 84 -1.29 0.97 -23.68
C PHE A 84 -1.64 2.37 -24.21
N ARG A 85 -2.36 3.12 -23.40
CA ARG A 85 -2.75 4.46 -23.77
C ARG A 85 -1.55 5.38 -23.95
N ASP A 86 -0.60 5.29 -23.03
CA ASP A 86 0.58 6.12 -23.10
C ASP A 86 1.45 5.78 -24.30
N ALA A 87 1.48 4.50 -24.65
CA ALA A 87 2.27 4.07 -25.80
C ALA A 87 1.65 4.53 -27.11
N GLY A 88 0.36 4.62 -27.13
CA GLY A 88 -0.33 5.04 -28.31
C GLY A 88 -0.27 6.51 -28.54
#